data_b421bf5a61f1f9a7a1044c75c0fdf532
#
_entry.id   b421bf5a61f1f9a7a1044c75c0fdf532
#
_cell.length_a   1.000
_cell.length_b   1.000
_cell.length_c   1.000
_cell.angle_alpha   90.00
_cell.angle_beta   90.00
_cell.angle_gamma   90.00
#
_symmetry.space_group_name_H-M   'P 1'
#
loop_
_entity.id
_entity.type
_entity.pdbx_description
1 polymer ?
#
loop_
_entity_poly.entity_id
_entity_poly.type
_entity_poly.pdbx_seq_one_letter_code
_entity_poly.pdbx_strand_id
1 'polypeptide(L)'
;DSDNERDMIAFLLSDEANNFKRWKNEFKELFLGDRILMIYVSAIVNYSRANDIDLMILRKKERHSKVNGVIAEKQKVLPKKIHLIELSQDEFLKNLEEKQKSIINIVKTAIILYGQSKYVELIKNVKSI
;
A
#
# COMPACT_ATOMS: atom_id res chain seq x y z
N ASP A 1 -5.89 -24.99 6.28
CA ASP A 1 -5.86 -24.25 7.53
C ASP A 1 -5.65 -22.76 7.30
N SER A 2 -5.70 -21.98 8.34
CA SER A 2 -5.59 -20.53 8.23
C SER A 2 -4.23 -20.07 7.69
N ASP A 3 -3.16 -20.79 7.96
CA ASP A 3 -1.83 -20.45 7.44
C ASP A 3 -1.75 -20.68 5.93
N ASN A 4 -2.32 -21.78 5.45
CA ASN A 4 -2.41 -22.05 4.01
C ASN A 4 -3.26 -21.02 3.30
N GLU A 5 -4.36 -20.61 3.91
CA GLU A 5 -5.22 -19.55 3.35
C GLU A 5 -4.48 -18.23 3.27
N ARG A 6 -3.74 -17.86 4.30
CA ARG A 6 -2.94 -16.63 4.30
C ARG A 6 -1.86 -16.67 3.24
N ASP A 7 -1.16 -17.79 3.11
CA ASP A 7 -0.12 -17.94 2.11
C ASP A 7 -0.70 -17.84 0.69
N MET A 8 -1.88 -18.41 0.48
CA MET A 8 -2.57 -18.30 -0.81
C MET A 8 -2.95 -16.86 -1.12
N ILE A 9 -3.53 -16.14 -0.15
CA ILE A 9 -3.92 -14.76 -0.35
C ILE A 9 -2.68 -13.89 -0.63
N ALA A 10 -1.61 -14.09 0.14
CA ALA A 10 -0.38 -13.35 -0.08
C ALA A 10 0.20 -13.62 -1.48
N PHE A 11 0.15 -14.87 -1.93
CA PHE A 11 0.57 -15.24 -3.29
C PHE A 11 -0.26 -14.50 -4.34
N LEU A 12 -1.59 -14.48 -4.18
CA LEU A 12 -2.48 -13.80 -5.12
C LEU A 12 -2.22 -12.30 -5.15
N LEU A 13 -1.97 -11.69 -4.00
CA LEU A 13 -1.62 -10.27 -3.94
C LEU A 13 -0.28 -9.99 -4.60
N SER A 14 0.69 -10.89 -4.43
CA SER A 14 1.99 -10.76 -5.07
C SER A 14 1.88 -10.92 -6.59
N ASP A 15 1.07 -11.87 -7.04
CA ASP A 15 0.82 -12.08 -8.45
C ASP A 15 0.13 -10.87 -9.08
N GLU A 16 -0.86 -10.32 -8.39
CA GLU A 16 -1.52 -9.09 -8.82
C GLU A 16 -0.52 -7.94 -8.95
N ALA A 17 0.34 -7.76 -7.94
CA ALA A 17 1.35 -6.70 -7.98
C ALA A 17 2.34 -6.89 -9.14
N ASN A 18 2.66 -8.13 -9.49
CA ASN A 18 3.57 -8.41 -10.60
C ASN A 18 3.00 -8.02 -11.96
N ASN A 19 1.69 -7.87 -12.08
CA ASN A 19 1.08 -7.34 -13.30
C ASN A 19 1.34 -5.83 -13.46
N PHE A 20 1.85 -5.18 -12.41
CA PHE A 20 2.13 -3.74 -12.41
C PHE A 20 3.60 -3.48 -12.09
N LYS A 21 4.49 -4.18 -12.78
CA LYS A 21 5.94 -4.11 -12.54
C LYS A 21 6.52 -2.71 -12.64
N ARG A 22 5.98 -1.90 -13.55
CA ARG A 22 6.40 -0.50 -13.68
C ARG A 22 6.27 0.23 -12.33
N TRP A 23 5.13 0.07 -11.68
CA TRP A 23 4.85 0.75 -10.42
C TRP A 23 5.64 0.17 -9.26
N LYS A 24 5.84 -1.14 -9.24
CA LYS A 24 6.73 -1.77 -8.27
C LYS A 24 8.14 -1.20 -8.37
N ASN A 25 8.67 -1.13 -9.58
CA ASN A 25 10.01 -0.59 -9.82
C ASN A 25 10.10 0.88 -9.49
N GLU A 26 9.06 1.65 -9.83
CA GLU A 26 9.04 3.08 -9.58
C GLU A 26 9.17 3.41 -8.08
N PHE A 27 8.51 2.63 -7.23
CA PHE A 27 8.46 2.92 -5.80
C PHE A 27 9.21 1.90 -4.93
N LYS A 28 10.12 1.14 -5.51
CA LYS A 28 10.86 0.12 -4.76
C LYS A 28 11.68 0.69 -3.59
N GLU A 29 12.14 1.91 -3.70
CA GLU A 29 12.94 2.56 -2.66
C GLU A 29 12.12 2.89 -1.41
N LEU A 30 10.79 2.90 -1.54
CA LEU A 30 9.90 3.11 -0.40
C LEU A 30 9.72 1.85 0.44
N PHE A 31 10.05 0.68 -0.11
CA PHE A 31 9.96 -0.57 0.63
C PHE A 31 11.23 -0.78 1.44
N LEU A 32 11.12 -0.62 2.74
CA LEU A 32 12.22 -0.79 3.68
C LEU A 32 11.77 -1.71 4.81
N GLY A 33 12.19 -2.98 4.72
CA GLY A 33 11.94 -3.94 5.80
C GLY A 33 10.47 -4.28 6.03
N ASP A 34 9.94 -3.84 7.14
CA ASP A 34 8.60 -4.24 7.61
C ASP A 34 7.45 -3.41 7.04
N ARG A 35 7.71 -2.58 6.09
CA ARG A 35 6.68 -1.72 5.53
C ARG A 35 5.78 -2.42 4.55
N ILE A 36 4.55 -1.93 4.47
CA ILE A 36 3.58 -2.35 3.47
C ILE A 36 3.32 -1.14 2.58
N LEU A 37 3.49 -1.30 1.28
CA LEU A 37 3.25 -0.23 0.32
C LEU A 37 2.04 -0.56 -0.54
N MET A 38 1.10 0.34 -0.56
CA MET A 38 -0.12 0.22 -1.36
C MET A 38 -0.24 1.39 -2.33
N ILE A 39 -0.85 1.13 -3.49
CA ILE A 39 -1.16 2.18 -4.46
C ILE A 39 -2.62 2.02 -4.91
N TYR A 40 -3.32 3.12 -5.09
CA TYR A 40 -4.69 3.09 -5.60
C TYR A 40 -4.72 2.58 -7.04
N VAL A 41 -5.66 1.68 -7.30
CA VAL A 41 -5.79 1.09 -8.62
C VAL A 41 -6.08 2.14 -9.70
N SER A 42 -6.83 3.19 -9.38
CA SER A 42 -7.13 4.24 -10.34
C SER A 42 -5.88 4.93 -10.89
N ALA A 43 -4.87 5.11 -10.06
CA ALA A 43 -3.62 5.73 -10.48
C ALA A 43 -2.85 4.89 -11.49
N ILE A 44 -2.93 3.57 -11.39
CA ILE A 44 -2.16 2.67 -12.26
C ILE A 44 -2.94 2.17 -13.47
N VAL A 45 -4.26 2.08 -13.37
CA VAL A 45 -5.11 1.61 -14.47
C VAL A 45 -5.60 2.78 -15.33
N ASN A 46 -6.00 3.87 -14.72
CA ASN A 46 -6.55 5.03 -15.40
C ASN A 46 -5.65 6.25 -15.23
N TYR A 47 -4.34 6.08 -15.42
CA TYR A 47 -3.35 7.11 -15.15
C TYR A 47 -3.68 8.45 -15.82
N SER A 48 -4.12 8.42 -17.06
CA SER A 48 -4.45 9.65 -17.79
C SER A 48 -5.62 10.43 -17.17
N ARG A 49 -6.50 9.74 -16.45
CA ARG A 49 -7.68 10.33 -15.80
C ARG A 49 -7.49 10.57 -14.31
N ALA A 50 -6.50 9.94 -13.71
CA ALA A 50 -6.23 10.13 -12.29
C ALA A 50 -5.61 11.50 -12.05
N ASN A 51 -6.08 12.22 -11.02
CA ASN A 51 -5.53 13.52 -10.65
C ASN A 51 -4.20 13.37 -9.93
N ASP A 52 -4.10 12.38 -9.08
CA ASP A 52 -2.95 12.14 -8.21
C ASP A 52 -2.53 10.67 -8.25
N ILE A 53 -1.31 10.41 -7.82
CA ILE A 53 -0.84 9.06 -7.53
C ILE A 53 -0.98 8.89 -6.03
N ASP A 54 -1.96 8.12 -5.60
CA ASP A 54 -2.23 7.90 -4.18
C ASP A 54 -1.50 6.68 -3.67
N LEU A 55 -0.56 6.91 -2.75
CA LEU A 55 0.24 5.87 -2.11
C LEU A 55 -0.05 5.84 -0.62
N MET A 56 -0.02 4.65 -0.04
CA MET A 56 -0.07 4.48 1.40
C MET A 56 1.08 3.60 1.86
N ILE A 57 1.77 4.02 2.89
CA ILE A 57 2.79 3.22 3.56
C ILE A 57 2.30 2.91 4.97
N LEU A 58 2.32 1.63 5.31
CA LEU A 58 2.07 1.19 6.68
C LEU A 58 3.42 0.81 7.30
N ARG A 59 3.75 1.46 8.42
CA ARG A 59 4.99 1.23 9.16
C ARG A 59 4.70 0.65 10.54
N LYS A 60 5.69 0.02 11.15
CA LYS A 60 5.49 -0.54 12.50
C LYS A 60 5.35 0.55 13.56
N LYS A 61 6.39 1.29 13.84
CA LYS A 61 6.38 2.26 14.95
C LYS A 61 6.90 3.63 14.56
N GLU A 62 8.09 3.71 14.00
CA GLU A 62 8.75 4.99 13.76
C GLU A 62 8.72 5.41 12.31
N ARG A 63 8.61 6.71 12.08
CA ARG A 63 8.71 7.27 10.76
C ARG A 63 10.17 7.20 10.30
N HIS A 64 10.33 6.88 9.02
CA HIS A 64 11.65 6.84 8.43
C HIS A 64 11.87 8.10 7.61
N SER A 65 12.89 8.88 7.98
CA SER A 65 13.15 10.18 7.34
C SER A 65 13.41 10.10 5.83
N LYS A 66 13.90 8.96 5.35
CA LYS A 66 14.19 8.77 3.92
C LYS A 66 12.98 8.78 3.02
N VAL A 67 11.78 8.49 3.56
CA VAL A 67 10.56 8.42 2.74
C VAL A 67 10.28 9.75 2.05
N ASN A 68 10.33 10.85 2.79
CA ASN A 68 10.06 12.16 2.22
C ASN A 68 11.07 12.55 1.14
N GLY A 69 12.34 12.19 1.34
CA GLY A 69 13.38 12.42 0.34
C GLY A 69 13.14 11.64 -0.94
N VAL A 70 12.76 10.37 -0.82
CA VAL A 70 12.45 9.54 -1.99
C VAL A 70 11.25 10.12 -2.75
N ILE A 71 10.20 10.50 -2.04
CA ILE A 71 9.02 11.10 -2.68
C ILE A 71 9.38 12.40 -3.39
N ALA A 72 10.20 13.25 -2.78
CA ALA A 72 10.62 14.51 -3.40
C ALA A 72 11.39 14.25 -4.70
N GLU A 73 12.28 13.27 -4.72
CA GLU A 73 13.03 12.91 -5.92
C GLU A 73 12.11 12.34 -7.01
N LYS A 74 11.17 11.48 -6.65
CA LYS A 74 10.21 10.92 -7.60
C LYS A 74 9.32 12.01 -8.18
N GLN A 75 8.93 12.98 -7.36
CA GLN A 75 8.07 14.08 -7.81
C GLN A 75 8.70 14.92 -8.89
N LYS A 76 10.03 15.03 -8.92
CA LYS A 76 10.75 15.80 -9.93
C LYS A 76 10.56 15.21 -11.34
N VAL A 77 10.36 13.90 -11.46
CA VAL A 77 10.30 13.23 -12.75
C VAL A 77 8.90 12.76 -13.12
N LEU A 78 7.99 12.69 -12.16
CA LEU A 78 6.62 12.25 -12.41
C LEU A 78 5.71 13.45 -12.65
N PRO A 79 4.90 13.44 -13.74
CA PRO A 79 4.02 14.58 -14.05
C PRO A 79 2.83 14.71 -13.12
N LYS A 80 2.40 13.61 -12.50
CA LYS A 80 1.27 13.62 -11.56
C LYS A 80 1.77 13.86 -10.14
N LYS A 81 0.95 14.52 -9.33
CA LYS A 81 1.28 14.75 -7.93
C LYS A 81 1.21 13.44 -7.15
N ILE A 82 2.26 13.15 -6.39
CA ILE A 82 2.26 12.01 -5.49
C ILE A 82 1.63 12.45 -4.17
N HIS A 83 0.57 11.77 -3.79
CA HIS A 83 -0.10 11.97 -2.50
C HIS A 83 0.20 10.77 -1.61
N LEU A 84 1.08 10.98 -0.64
CA LEU A 84 1.50 9.92 0.27
C LEU A 84 0.79 10.04 1.61
N ILE A 85 0.21 8.92 2.05
CA ILE A 85 -0.34 8.77 3.39
C ILE A 85 0.55 7.76 4.11
N GLU A 86 1.13 8.16 5.24
CA GLU A 86 1.95 7.28 6.06
C GLU A 86 1.28 7.07 7.40
N LEU A 87 0.95 5.82 7.71
CA LEU A 87 0.32 5.44 8.97
C LEU A 87 1.12 4.33 9.63
N SER A 88 1.04 4.26 10.97
CA SER A 88 1.48 3.06 11.65
C SER A 88 0.47 1.94 11.39
N GLN A 89 0.91 0.70 11.54
CA GLN A 89 0.01 -0.44 11.40
C GLN A 89 -1.13 -0.37 12.42
N ASP A 90 -0.83 0.09 13.64
CA ASP A 90 -1.84 0.24 14.70
C ASP A 90 -2.88 1.30 14.34
N GLU A 91 -2.45 2.45 13.81
CA GLU A 91 -3.37 3.49 13.36
C GLU A 91 -4.26 2.99 12.22
N PHE A 92 -3.68 2.25 11.29
CA PHE A 92 -4.44 1.68 10.17
C PHE A 92 -5.52 0.72 10.67
N LEU A 93 -5.16 -0.20 11.58
CA LEU A 93 -6.12 -1.16 12.14
C LEU A 93 -7.23 -0.46 12.91
N LYS A 94 -6.89 0.55 13.69
CA LYS A 94 -7.87 1.32 14.44
C LYS A 94 -8.88 1.98 13.49
N ASN A 95 -8.38 2.64 12.45
CA ASN A 95 -9.24 3.30 11.48
C ASN A 95 -10.12 2.28 10.73
N LEU A 96 -9.58 1.10 10.46
CA LEU A 96 -10.33 0.04 9.80
C LEU A 96 -11.43 -0.51 10.71
N GLU A 97 -11.15 -0.72 11.99
CA GLU A 97 -12.11 -1.17 12.97
C GLU A 97 -13.22 -0.13 13.20
N GLU A 98 -12.87 1.15 13.15
CA GLU A 98 -13.83 2.26 13.24
C GLU A 98 -14.60 2.48 11.94
N LYS A 99 -14.33 1.68 10.92
CA LYS A 99 -14.99 1.73 9.62
C LYS A 99 -14.87 3.09 8.93
N GLN A 100 -13.69 3.69 9.02
CA GLN A 100 -13.40 4.93 8.29
C GLN A 100 -13.49 4.65 6.79
N LYS A 101 -14.38 5.39 6.11
CA LYS A 101 -14.69 5.13 4.69
C LYS A 101 -13.46 5.18 3.78
N SER A 102 -12.57 6.12 4.00
CA SER A 102 -11.35 6.26 3.20
C SER A 102 -10.46 5.04 3.31
N ILE A 103 -10.30 4.50 4.53
CA ILE A 103 -9.47 3.32 4.78
C ILE A 103 -10.12 2.07 4.20
N ILE A 104 -11.42 1.90 4.39
CA ILE A 104 -12.15 0.77 3.81
C ILE A 104 -12.03 0.78 2.29
N ASN A 105 -12.16 1.96 1.69
CA ASN A 105 -12.04 2.10 0.24
C ASN A 105 -10.64 1.71 -0.25
N ILE A 106 -9.61 2.11 0.48
CA ILE A 106 -8.23 1.72 0.17
C ILE A 106 -8.09 0.20 0.21
N VAL A 107 -8.56 -0.43 1.27
CA VAL A 107 -8.48 -1.90 1.41
C VAL A 107 -9.17 -2.61 0.24
N LYS A 108 -10.30 -2.08 -0.20
CA LYS A 108 -11.07 -2.70 -1.28
C LYS A 108 -10.47 -2.50 -2.67
N THR A 109 -9.73 -1.42 -2.89
CA THR A 109 -9.34 -1.00 -4.24
C THR A 109 -7.84 -0.92 -4.48
N ALA A 110 -7.02 -0.94 -3.46
CA ALA A 110 -5.58 -0.75 -3.62
C ALA A 110 -4.88 -2.02 -4.08
N ILE A 111 -3.78 -1.83 -4.79
CA ILE A 111 -2.83 -2.89 -5.12
C ILE A 111 -1.74 -2.87 -4.04
N ILE A 112 -1.42 -4.02 -3.49
CA ILE A 112 -0.35 -4.15 -2.49
C ILE A 112 0.95 -4.39 -3.26
N LEU A 113 1.72 -3.34 -3.44
CA LEU A 113 2.97 -3.44 -4.22
C LEU A 113 4.05 -4.21 -3.49
N TYR A 114 4.18 -4.01 -2.19
CA TYR A 114 5.18 -4.67 -1.35
C TYR A 114 4.60 -4.99 0.02
N GLY A 115 5.10 -6.07 0.63
CA GLY A 115 4.69 -6.45 1.97
C GLY A 115 3.39 -7.25 2.01
N GLN A 116 3.09 -8.03 0.99
CA GLN A 116 1.83 -8.76 0.87
C GLN A 116 1.57 -9.70 2.04
N SER A 117 2.57 -10.49 2.45
CA SER A 117 2.42 -11.42 3.57
C SER A 117 2.13 -10.69 4.88
N LYS A 118 2.82 -9.58 5.11
CA LYS A 118 2.60 -8.75 6.29
C LYS A 118 1.23 -8.12 6.30
N TYR A 119 0.77 -7.69 5.14
CA TYR A 119 -0.57 -7.12 4.99
C TYR A 119 -1.65 -8.14 5.36
N VAL A 120 -1.54 -9.35 4.81
CA VAL A 120 -2.50 -10.42 5.09
C VAL A 120 -2.51 -10.76 6.59
N GLU A 121 -1.33 -10.87 7.19
CA GLU A 121 -1.21 -11.11 8.63
C GLU A 121 -1.84 -10.00 9.44
N LEU A 122 -1.63 -8.75 9.02
CA LEU A 122 -2.17 -7.58 9.71
C LEU A 122 -3.71 -7.58 9.73
N ILE A 123 -4.35 -7.87 8.60
CA ILE A 123 -5.81 -7.76 8.48
C ILE A 123 -6.57 -9.02 8.88
N LYS A 124 -5.90 -10.15 9.08
CA LYS A 124 -6.57 -11.43 9.37
C LYS A 124 -7.46 -11.40 10.61
N ASN A 125 -7.16 -10.54 11.57
CA ASN A 125 -7.89 -10.45 12.84
C ASN A 125 -8.99 -9.40 12.82
N VAL A 126 -9.18 -8.71 11.71
CA VAL A 126 -10.24 -7.70 11.59
C VAL A 126 -11.53 -8.40 11.20
N LYS A 127 -12.55 -8.28 12.07
CA LYS A 127 -13.76 -9.09 11.96
C LYS A 127 -14.79 -8.61 10.93
N SER A 128 -14.66 -7.42 10.38
CA SER A 128 -15.70 -6.91 9.47
C SER A 128 -15.14 -5.93 8.45
N ILE A 129 -14.49 -6.51 7.50
CA ILE A 129 -14.03 -5.73 6.36
C ILE A 129 -15.07 -5.81 5.23
#